data_db7a5b6462a74bb1360ca69dccbc2845
#
_entry.id   db7a5b6462a74bb1360ca69dccbc2845
#
_cell.length_a   1.000
_cell.length_b   1.000
_cell.length_c   1.000
_cell.angle_alpha   90.00
_cell.angle_beta   90.00
_cell.angle_gamma   90.00
#
_symmetry.space_group_name_H-M   'P 1'
#
loop_
_entity.id
_entity.type
_entity.pdbx_description
1 polymer ?
#
loop_
_entity_poly.entity_id
_entity_poly.type
_entity_poly.pdbx_seq_one_letter_code
_entity_poly.pdbx_strand_id
1 'polypeptide(L)'
;MLTEIHPKLPMRSKVLTRNYYINKLGFHEFGNIDHPGYLMLKKDHIQIHFFEFKTLDPKENYGQIYIRTEHIDELYQQCLDNGVDIHPNGPLQIKPWGQKEFALLDPDHNLITFGQTVS
;
A
#
# COMPACT_ATOMS: atom_id res chain seq x y z
N MET A 1 11.37 -9.82 23.07
CA MET A 1 11.80 -8.43 22.76
C MET A 1 10.95 -7.90 21.61
N LEU A 2 11.58 -7.30 20.58
CA LEU A 2 10.83 -6.76 19.46
C LEU A 2 10.28 -7.90 18.60
N THR A 3 9.01 -7.80 18.15
CA THR A 3 8.35 -8.89 17.42
C THR A 3 7.92 -8.51 16.02
N GLU A 4 7.53 -7.27 15.80
CA GLU A 4 7.00 -6.81 14.51
C GLU A 4 7.21 -5.31 14.37
N ILE A 5 7.08 -4.84 13.15
CA ILE A 5 7.02 -3.42 12.84
C ILE A 5 5.90 -3.18 11.83
N HIS A 6 5.07 -2.16 12.07
CA HIS A 6 3.98 -1.81 11.17
C HIS A 6 4.13 -0.37 10.69
N PRO A 7 4.07 -0.11 9.38
CA PRO A 7 4.07 1.26 8.89
C PRO A 7 2.78 1.96 9.29
N LYS A 8 2.86 3.28 9.52
CA LYS A 8 1.72 4.14 9.80
C LYS A 8 1.72 5.26 8.76
N LEU A 9 0.70 5.27 7.92
CA LEU A 9 0.58 6.21 6.81
C LEU A 9 -0.58 7.18 7.05
N PRO A 10 -0.48 8.42 6.58
CA PRO A 10 -1.58 9.37 6.72
C PRO A 10 -2.72 9.09 5.76
N MET A 11 -3.94 9.41 6.20
CA MET A 11 -5.15 9.36 5.37
C MET A 11 -6.01 10.58 5.65
N ARG A 12 -6.55 11.19 4.61
CA ARG A 12 -7.51 12.27 4.76
C ARG A 12 -8.91 11.76 5.08
N SER A 13 -9.25 10.57 4.60
CA SER A 13 -10.57 9.97 4.75
C SER A 13 -10.44 8.47 5.00
N LYS A 14 -10.93 8.04 6.15
CA LYS A 14 -10.95 6.62 6.51
C LYS A 14 -11.76 5.79 5.52
N VAL A 15 -12.91 6.32 5.07
CA VAL A 15 -13.78 5.63 4.12
C VAL A 15 -13.10 5.43 2.78
N LEU A 16 -12.47 6.48 2.22
CA LEU A 16 -11.79 6.38 0.94
C LEU A 16 -10.58 5.43 1.01
N THR A 17 -9.82 5.50 2.08
CA THR A 17 -8.65 4.63 2.28
C THR A 17 -9.09 3.17 2.41
N ARG A 18 -10.08 2.91 3.26
CA ARG A 18 -10.65 1.56 3.43
C ARG A 18 -11.09 0.99 2.08
N ASN A 19 -11.90 1.74 1.33
CA ASN A 19 -12.43 1.27 0.06
C ASN A 19 -11.33 0.97 -0.96
N TYR A 20 -10.34 1.84 -1.05
CA TYR A 20 -9.23 1.64 -1.98
C TYR A 20 -8.45 0.36 -1.67
N TYR A 21 -8.01 0.20 -0.44
CA TYR A 21 -7.17 -0.95 -0.08
C TYR A 21 -7.94 -2.26 -0.11
N ILE A 22 -9.20 -2.27 0.30
CA ILE A 22 -10.01 -3.48 0.28
C ILE A 22 -10.40 -3.86 -1.14
N ASN A 23 -10.95 -2.92 -1.91
CA ASN A 23 -11.52 -3.23 -3.21
C ASN A 23 -10.48 -3.35 -4.33
N LYS A 24 -9.40 -2.58 -4.25
CA LYS A 24 -8.37 -2.56 -5.31
C LYS A 24 -7.14 -3.38 -4.98
N LEU A 25 -6.74 -3.42 -3.72
CA LEU A 25 -5.51 -4.11 -3.32
C LEU A 25 -5.74 -5.42 -2.56
N GLY A 26 -6.98 -5.74 -2.22
CA GLY A 26 -7.31 -7.02 -1.59
C GLY A 26 -6.97 -7.11 -0.10
N PHE A 27 -6.80 -5.98 0.58
CA PHE A 27 -6.63 -5.96 2.01
C PHE A 27 -7.97 -6.19 2.70
N HIS A 28 -7.93 -6.50 3.99
CA HIS A 28 -9.12 -6.56 4.83
C HIS A 28 -8.87 -5.83 6.14
N GLU A 29 -9.94 -5.31 6.71
CA GLU A 29 -9.91 -4.66 8.02
C GLU A 29 -9.91 -5.71 9.11
N PHE A 30 -9.18 -5.45 10.19
CA PHE A 30 -9.15 -6.34 11.33
C PHE A 30 -9.24 -5.55 12.63
N GLY A 31 -9.51 -6.28 13.72
CA GLY A 31 -9.79 -5.67 15.02
C GLY A 31 -11.29 -5.67 15.29
N ASN A 32 -11.65 -5.55 16.57
CA ASN A 32 -13.04 -5.65 17.02
C ASN A 32 -13.71 -4.29 17.22
N ILE A 33 -12.95 -3.20 17.12
CA ILE A 33 -13.43 -1.86 17.42
C ILE A 33 -13.09 -0.94 16.26
N ASP A 34 -14.11 -0.19 15.80
CA ASP A 34 -13.92 0.84 14.79
C ASP A 34 -13.46 2.13 15.49
N HIS A 35 -12.16 2.40 15.46
CA HIS A 35 -11.59 3.58 16.07
C HIS A 35 -11.70 4.79 15.16
N PRO A 36 -12.30 5.90 15.62
CA PRO A 36 -12.30 7.13 14.83
C PRO A 36 -10.87 7.58 14.53
N GLY A 37 -10.62 7.93 13.27
CA GLY A 37 -9.32 8.47 12.87
C GLY A 37 -8.19 7.47 12.80
N TYR A 38 -8.46 6.19 12.93
CA TYR A 38 -7.45 5.14 12.83
C TYR A 38 -7.98 3.95 12.06
N LEU A 39 -7.14 3.35 11.21
CA LEU A 39 -7.52 2.20 10.39
C LEU A 39 -6.38 1.19 10.39
N MET A 40 -6.72 -0.07 10.63
CA MET A 40 -5.76 -1.16 10.58
C MET A 40 -6.18 -2.14 9.49
N LEU A 41 -5.31 -2.35 8.51
CA LEU A 41 -5.55 -3.24 7.40
C LEU A 41 -4.52 -4.35 7.36
N LYS A 42 -4.93 -5.51 6.89
CA LYS A 42 -4.09 -6.71 6.82
C LYS A 42 -4.27 -7.39 5.48
N LYS A 43 -3.17 -7.91 4.94
CA LYS A 43 -3.18 -8.83 3.80
C LYS A 43 -2.03 -9.79 3.97
N ASP A 44 -2.29 -11.09 3.82
CA ASP A 44 -1.28 -12.13 4.03
C ASP A 44 -0.58 -11.96 5.39
N HIS A 45 0.71 -11.74 5.41
CA HIS A 45 1.48 -11.62 6.65
C HIS A 45 1.85 -10.19 7.03
N ILE A 46 1.25 -9.19 6.37
CA ILE A 46 1.58 -7.79 6.63
C ILE A 46 0.38 -7.01 7.16
N GLN A 47 0.68 -5.96 7.91
CA GLN A 47 -0.29 -4.98 8.39
C GLN A 47 0.17 -3.58 7.99
N ILE A 48 -0.78 -2.75 7.61
CA ILE A 48 -0.57 -1.33 7.39
C ILE A 48 -1.58 -0.58 8.25
N HIS A 49 -1.11 0.37 9.02
CA HIS A 49 -1.96 1.23 9.85
C HIS A 49 -2.03 2.62 9.23
N PHE A 50 -3.15 3.29 9.44
CA PHE A 50 -3.40 4.63 8.91
C PHE A 50 -3.90 5.52 10.04
N PHE A 51 -3.38 6.75 10.08
CA PHE A 51 -3.89 7.77 11.00
C PHE A 51 -4.53 8.89 10.20
N GLU A 52 -5.59 9.49 10.76
CA GLU A 52 -6.30 10.56 10.08
C GLU A 52 -5.50 11.86 10.08
N PHE A 53 -5.39 12.46 8.89
CA PHE A 53 -4.74 13.75 8.67
C PHE A 53 -5.58 14.50 7.64
N LYS A 54 -6.68 15.11 8.08
CA LYS A 54 -7.69 15.70 7.20
C LYS A 54 -7.17 16.80 6.30
N THR A 55 -6.19 17.58 6.78
CA THR A 55 -5.65 18.73 6.07
C THR A 55 -4.39 18.41 5.25
N LEU A 56 -4.06 17.12 5.12
CA LEU A 56 -2.90 16.71 4.32
C LEU A 56 -3.06 17.20 2.88
N ASP A 57 -2.01 17.85 2.35
CA ASP A 57 -1.89 18.06 0.92
C ASP A 57 -1.18 16.84 0.32
N PRO A 58 -1.87 16.04 -0.51
CA PRO A 58 -1.25 14.84 -1.09
C PRO A 58 0.03 15.13 -1.87
N LYS A 59 0.13 16.30 -2.48
CA LYS A 59 1.33 16.71 -3.24
C LYS A 59 2.54 16.92 -2.34
N GLU A 60 2.33 17.13 -1.06
CA GLU A 60 3.39 17.31 -0.08
C GLU A 60 3.59 16.07 0.81
N ASN A 61 2.94 14.97 0.48
CA ASN A 61 3.11 13.72 1.19
C ASN A 61 4.26 12.92 0.57
N TYR A 62 5.28 12.66 1.35
CA TYR A 62 6.45 11.87 0.95
C TYR A 62 6.48 10.51 1.64
N GLY A 63 5.36 10.09 2.21
CA GLY A 63 5.23 8.77 2.84
C GLY A 63 5.39 7.66 1.81
N GLN A 64 6.23 6.67 2.12
CA GLN A 64 6.43 5.54 1.22
C GLN A 64 6.76 4.28 1.99
N ILE A 65 6.36 3.14 1.42
CA ILE A 65 6.67 1.83 1.95
C ILE A 65 7.08 0.90 0.81
N TYR A 66 7.86 -0.10 1.17
CA TYR A 66 8.31 -1.14 0.24
C TYR A 66 7.79 -2.49 0.76
N ILE A 67 7.01 -3.16 -0.06
CA ILE A 67 6.40 -4.44 0.30
C ILE A 67 7.02 -5.54 -0.57
N ARG A 68 7.55 -6.58 0.05
CA ARG A 68 8.06 -7.73 -0.68
C ARG A 68 6.96 -8.74 -0.94
N THR A 69 7.01 -9.33 -2.12
CA THR A 69 6.11 -10.40 -2.54
C THR A 69 6.89 -11.51 -3.22
N GLU A 70 6.32 -12.70 -3.24
CA GLU A 70 6.87 -13.85 -3.96
C GLU A 70 6.18 -14.07 -5.31
N HIS A 71 5.14 -13.30 -5.62
CA HIS A 71 4.30 -13.47 -6.81
C HIS A 71 4.00 -12.12 -7.47
N ILE A 72 5.07 -11.38 -7.84
CA ILE A 72 4.90 -10.01 -8.30
C ILE A 72 4.14 -9.90 -9.62
N ASP A 73 4.32 -10.85 -10.54
CA ASP A 73 3.61 -10.81 -11.82
C ASP A 73 2.10 -10.96 -11.62
N GLU A 74 1.69 -11.89 -10.75
CA GLU A 74 0.27 -12.07 -10.42
C GLU A 74 -0.29 -10.85 -9.70
N LEU A 75 0.46 -10.30 -8.75
CA LEU A 75 0.04 -9.13 -8.01
C LEU A 75 -0.15 -7.92 -8.93
N TYR A 76 0.77 -7.71 -9.85
CA TYR A 76 0.67 -6.63 -10.83
C TYR A 76 -0.59 -6.80 -11.69
N GLN A 77 -0.83 -8.01 -12.19
CA GLN A 77 -2.01 -8.29 -13.01
C GLN A 77 -3.30 -8.07 -12.22
N GLN A 78 -3.35 -8.49 -10.96
CA GLN A 78 -4.51 -8.25 -10.09
C GLN A 78 -4.78 -6.75 -9.91
N CYS A 79 -3.72 -5.95 -9.73
CA CYS A 79 -3.85 -4.51 -9.64
C CYS A 79 -4.44 -3.92 -10.92
N LEU A 80 -3.95 -4.32 -12.08
CA LEU A 80 -4.49 -3.87 -13.37
C LEU A 80 -5.97 -4.27 -13.52
N ASP A 81 -6.30 -5.51 -13.20
CA ASP A 81 -7.67 -6.03 -13.30
C ASP A 81 -8.63 -5.30 -12.37
N ASN A 82 -8.15 -4.86 -11.22
CA ASN A 82 -8.94 -4.12 -10.24
C ASN A 82 -8.97 -2.60 -10.50
N GLY A 83 -8.40 -2.13 -11.59
CA GLY A 83 -8.43 -0.73 -11.97
C GLY A 83 -7.49 0.15 -11.16
N VAL A 84 -6.40 -0.41 -10.64
CA VAL A 84 -5.36 0.39 -9.97
C VAL A 84 -4.58 1.18 -10.99
N ASP A 85 -4.41 2.47 -10.74
CA ASP A 85 -3.53 3.32 -11.55
C ASP A 85 -2.09 3.11 -11.09
N ILE A 86 -1.29 2.52 -11.97
CA ILE A 86 0.14 2.31 -11.70
C ILE A 86 0.85 3.67 -11.83
N HIS A 87 1.79 3.93 -10.93
CA HIS A 87 2.57 5.18 -10.99
C HIS A 87 3.27 5.30 -12.36
N PRO A 88 3.25 6.49 -13.00
CA PRO A 88 3.84 6.66 -14.33
C PRO A 88 5.32 6.24 -14.41
N ASN A 89 6.07 6.38 -13.34
CA ASN A 89 7.47 5.97 -13.24
C ASN A 89 7.65 4.60 -12.60
N GLY A 90 6.56 3.89 -12.34
CA GLY A 90 6.58 2.63 -11.60
C GLY A 90 5.92 1.44 -12.31
N PRO A 91 5.98 1.32 -13.66
CA PRO A 91 5.51 0.10 -14.29
C PRO A 91 6.37 -1.09 -13.87
N LEU A 92 5.82 -2.30 -13.98
CA LEU A 92 6.56 -3.50 -13.63
C LEU A 92 7.82 -3.64 -14.48
N GLN A 93 8.97 -3.65 -13.85
CA GLN A 93 10.26 -3.77 -14.53
C GLN A 93 11.34 -4.30 -13.59
N ILE A 94 12.39 -4.86 -14.17
CA ILE A 94 13.57 -5.31 -13.42
C ILE A 94 14.51 -4.11 -13.25
N LYS A 95 14.89 -3.85 -12.00
CA LYS A 95 15.79 -2.75 -11.64
C LYS A 95 17.24 -3.22 -11.59
N PRO A 96 18.22 -2.30 -11.79
CA PRO A 96 19.64 -2.66 -11.76
C PRO A 96 20.12 -3.33 -10.46
N TRP A 97 19.39 -3.11 -9.36
CA TRP A 97 19.74 -3.69 -8.06
C TRP A 97 19.12 -5.08 -7.82
N GLY A 98 18.69 -5.77 -8.90
CA GLY A 98 18.25 -7.15 -8.80
C GLY A 98 16.84 -7.35 -8.25
N GLN A 99 15.99 -6.35 -8.34
CA GLN A 99 14.61 -6.42 -7.92
C GLN A 99 13.67 -6.18 -9.10
N LYS A 100 12.60 -6.97 -9.18
CA LYS A 100 11.49 -6.70 -10.08
C LYS A 100 10.45 -5.92 -9.29
N GLU A 101 10.10 -4.72 -9.75
CA GLU A 101 9.30 -3.78 -8.96
C GLU A 101 8.21 -3.11 -9.77
N PHE A 102 7.12 -2.74 -9.09
CA PHE A 102 6.18 -1.75 -9.58
C PHE A 102 5.69 -0.89 -8.41
N ALA A 103 5.13 0.28 -8.73
CA ALA A 103 4.70 1.22 -7.70
C ALA A 103 3.37 1.86 -8.05
N LEU A 104 2.65 2.26 -7.00
CA LEU A 104 1.38 3.00 -7.11
C LEU A 104 1.35 4.10 -6.07
N LEU A 105 0.45 5.06 -6.26
CA LEU A 105 0.09 6.04 -5.24
C LEU A 105 -1.31 5.73 -4.75
N ASP A 106 -1.48 5.67 -3.44
CA ASP A 106 -2.81 5.53 -2.86
C ASP A 106 -3.57 6.88 -2.92
N PRO A 107 -4.82 6.97 -2.43
CA PRO A 107 -5.60 8.23 -2.53
C PRO A 107 -4.94 9.44 -1.88
N ASP A 108 -4.05 9.23 -0.92
CA ASP A 108 -3.33 10.30 -0.24
C ASP A 108 -1.89 10.49 -0.73
N HIS A 109 -1.56 9.86 -1.85
CA HIS A 109 -0.22 9.87 -2.44
C HIS A 109 0.84 9.20 -1.58
N ASN A 110 0.46 8.26 -0.72
CA ASN A 110 1.45 7.35 -0.16
C ASN A 110 2.00 6.48 -1.28
N LEU A 111 3.30 6.44 -1.43
CA LEU A 111 3.95 5.64 -2.46
C LEU A 111 4.11 4.20 -1.96
N ILE A 112 3.47 3.28 -2.65
CA ILE A 112 3.54 1.86 -2.33
C ILE A 112 4.34 1.18 -3.44
N THR A 113 5.51 0.66 -3.10
CA THR A 113 6.36 -0.09 -4.02
C THR A 113 6.29 -1.57 -3.64
N PHE A 114 6.03 -2.41 -4.63
CA PHE A 114 6.10 -3.86 -4.47
C PHE A 114 7.36 -4.37 -5.17
N GLY A 115 8.04 -5.32 -4.54
CA GLY A 115 9.27 -5.85 -5.09
C GLY A 115 9.45 -7.34 -4.83
N GLN A 116 10.12 -7.98 -5.78
CA GLN A 116 10.51 -9.38 -5.69
C GLN A 116 11.95 -9.53 -6.17
N THR A 117 12.76 -10.23 -5.39
CA THR A 117 14.14 -10.52 -5.80
C THR A 117 14.14 -11.38 -7.06
N VAL A 118 14.93 -10.99 -8.05
CA VAL A 118 15.17 -11.80 -9.26
C VAL A 118 16.54 -12.46 -9.15
N SER A 119 16.56 -13.75 -9.42
CA SER A 119 17.78 -14.56 -9.38
C SER A 119 18.26 -14.86 -10.79
#